data_3f772368fe351728dc748bd991b96da3
#
_entry.id   3f772368fe351728dc748bd991b96da3
#
_cell.length_a   1.000
_cell.length_b   1.000
_cell.length_c   1.000
_cell.angle_alpha   90.00
_cell.angle_beta   90.00
_cell.angle_gamma   90.00
#
_symmetry.space_group_name_H-M   'P 1'
#
loop_
_entity.id
_entity.type
_entity.pdbx_description
1 polymer ?
#
loop_
_entity_poly.entity_id
_entity_poly.type
_entity_poly.pdbx_seq_one_letter_code
_entity_poly.pdbx_strand_id
1 'polypeptide(L)'
;LVRRYEKRVYAIALRSAGSPEDAADITQDVFLRAWRSIESFRGDSGFSTWLFRITMNICVDHARHRQTQPQTMALTNDEDEERPIHDTAPTPEEHLDNSELGRELAAALDEVSEEHRRIVLLRDVSGMSYTEIAEILEISEGTVKSRLARARIALRKVLLKRGNILPPASSHQVKGGGTHE
;
A
#
# COMPACT_ATOMS: atom_id res chain seq x y z
N LEU A 1 -18.35 -10.11 -3.50
CA LEU A 1 -17.06 -9.69 -4.07
C LEU A 1 -16.53 -8.48 -3.33
N VAL A 2 -17.24 -7.35 -3.21
CA VAL A 2 -16.79 -6.13 -2.54
C VAL A 2 -16.21 -6.45 -1.17
N ARG A 3 -16.98 -7.01 -0.24
CA ARG A 3 -16.53 -7.36 1.14
C ARG A 3 -15.23 -8.19 1.18
N ARG A 4 -14.93 -8.99 0.14
CA ARG A 4 -13.73 -9.84 0.11
C ARG A 4 -12.47 -9.04 -0.23
N TYR A 5 -12.58 -8.00 -1.03
CA TYR A 5 -11.42 -7.25 -1.55
C TYR A 5 -11.30 -5.84 -0.98
N GLU A 6 -12.37 -5.32 -0.37
CA GLU A 6 -12.47 -3.94 0.13
C GLU A 6 -11.28 -3.57 1.04
N LYS A 7 -11.02 -4.38 2.07
CA LYS A 7 -9.90 -4.13 2.99
C LYS A 7 -8.54 -4.04 2.28
N ARG A 8 -8.29 -4.94 1.32
CA ARG A 8 -7.03 -4.96 0.57
C ARG A 8 -6.91 -3.78 -0.41
N VAL A 9 -8.00 -3.41 -1.06
CA VAL A 9 -8.06 -2.24 -1.95
C VAL A 9 -7.85 -0.98 -1.12
N TYR A 10 -8.56 -0.84 0.00
CA TYR A 10 -8.40 0.29 0.90
C TYR A 10 -6.97 0.42 1.46
N ALA A 11 -6.34 -0.69 1.86
CA ALA A 11 -4.97 -0.67 2.35
C ALA A 11 -3.97 -0.15 1.29
N ILE A 12 -4.13 -0.55 0.02
CA ILE A 12 -3.34 0.01 -1.08
C ILE A 12 -3.63 1.51 -1.26
N ALA A 13 -4.90 1.88 -1.29
CA ALA A 13 -5.33 3.26 -1.49
C ALA A 13 -4.77 4.16 -0.38
N LEU A 14 -4.86 3.75 0.88
CA LEU A 14 -4.36 4.49 2.03
C LEU A 14 -2.83 4.69 1.98
N ARG A 15 -2.09 3.64 1.63
CA ARG A 15 -0.63 3.73 1.47
C ARG A 15 -0.21 4.56 0.24
N SER A 16 -1.09 4.68 -0.75
CA SER A 16 -0.83 5.48 -1.95
C SER A 16 -1.22 6.95 -1.75
N ALA A 17 -2.34 7.22 -1.10
CA ALA A 17 -2.87 8.57 -0.92
C ALA A 17 -2.34 9.27 0.34
N GLY A 18 -2.07 8.50 1.41
CA GLY A 18 -1.58 9.02 2.70
C GLY A 18 -2.69 9.66 3.56
N SER A 19 -3.93 9.71 3.08
CA SER A 19 -5.09 10.27 3.75
C SER A 19 -6.25 9.27 3.74
N PRO A 20 -6.96 9.06 4.86
CA PRO A 20 -8.13 8.19 4.92
C PRO A 20 -9.27 8.63 4.00
N GLU A 21 -9.46 9.92 3.80
CA GLU A 21 -10.49 10.47 2.90
C GLU A 21 -10.21 10.09 1.45
N ASP A 22 -9.03 10.42 0.96
CA ASP A 22 -8.60 10.05 -0.39
C ASP A 22 -8.61 8.54 -0.58
N ALA A 23 -8.26 7.76 0.45
CA ALA A 23 -8.30 6.30 0.40
C ALA A 23 -9.72 5.76 0.23
N ALA A 24 -10.69 6.36 0.92
CA ALA A 24 -12.10 6.00 0.77
C ALA A 24 -12.61 6.32 -0.63
N ASP A 25 -12.29 7.50 -1.16
CA ASP A 25 -12.67 7.93 -2.51
C ASP A 25 -12.05 7.02 -3.59
N ILE A 26 -10.75 6.74 -3.49
CA ILE A 26 -10.06 5.82 -4.39
C ILE A 26 -10.71 4.43 -4.33
N THR A 27 -11.03 3.95 -3.12
CA THR A 27 -11.66 2.64 -2.96
C THR A 27 -13.02 2.59 -3.63
N GLN A 28 -13.82 3.61 -3.46
CA GLN A 28 -15.13 3.74 -4.12
C GLN A 28 -14.96 3.76 -5.65
N ASP A 29 -14.04 4.56 -6.17
CA ASP A 29 -13.77 4.65 -7.61
C ASP A 29 -13.31 3.32 -8.20
N VAL A 30 -12.48 2.56 -7.48
CA VAL A 30 -12.06 1.22 -7.90
C VAL A 30 -13.27 0.31 -8.11
N PHE A 31 -14.19 0.25 -7.12
CA PHE A 31 -15.35 -0.63 -7.24
C PHE A 31 -16.37 -0.12 -8.27
N LEU A 32 -16.55 1.18 -8.42
CA LEU A 32 -17.37 1.75 -9.49
C LEU A 32 -16.81 1.44 -10.88
N ARG A 33 -15.49 1.59 -11.06
CA ARG A 33 -14.82 1.25 -12.33
C ARG A 33 -14.88 -0.25 -12.59
N ALA A 34 -14.66 -1.08 -11.57
CA ALA A 34 -14.81 -2.54 -11.67
C ALA A 34 -16.24 -2.92 -12.07
N TRP A 35 -17.25 -2.34 -11.45
CA TRP A 35 -18.67 -2.57 -11.80
C TRP A 35 -18.97 -2.21 -13.26
N ARG A 36 -18.54 -1.03 -13.71
CA ARG A 36 -18.77 -0.57 -15.08
C ARG A 36 -18.07 -1.42 -16.14
N SER A 37 -16.95 -2.04 -15.80
CA SER A 37 -16.13 -2.83 -16.71
C SER A 37 -16.22 -4.34 -16.48
N ILE A 38 -17.12 -4.81 -15.64
CA ILE A 38 -17.27 -6.24 -15.31
C ILE A 38 -17.62 -7.09 -16.54
N GLU A 39 -18.40 -6.56 -17.46
CA GLU A 39 -18.77 -7.24 -18.69
C GLU A 39 -17.56 -7.45 -19.64
N SER A 40 -16.53 -6.62 -19.53
CA SER A 40 -15.27 -6.77 -20.27
C SER A 40 -14.28 -7.74 -19.64
N PHE A 41 -14.56 -8.22 -18.45
CA PHE A 41 -13.72 -9.22 -17.77
C PHE A 41 -13.86 -10.59 -18.43
N ARG A 42 -12.86 -10.98 -19.23
CA ARG A 42 -12.87 -12.22 -20.00
C ARG A 42 -12.40 -13.46 -19.24
N GLY A 43 -11.88 -13.30 -18.02
CA GLY A 43 -11.33 -14.41 -17.23
C GLY A 43 -9.92 -14.84 -17.65
N ASP A 44 -9.24 -14.11 -18.52
CA ASP A 44 -7.86 -14.40 -18.96
C ASP A 44 -6.85 -14.32 -17.80
N SER A 45 -7.18 -13.58 -16.74
CA SER A 45 -6.46 -13.54 -15.47
C SER A 45 -7.41 -13.78 -14.30
N GLY A 46 -6.87 -14.04 -13.10
CA GLY A 46 -7.69 -14.10 -11.90
C GLY A 46 -8.43 -12.77 -11.64
N PHE A 47 -9.67 -12.84 -11.12
CA PHE A 47 -10.44 -11.62 -10.79
C PHE A 47 -9.66 -10.69 -9.86
N SER A 48 -8.90 -11.21 -8.90
CA SER A 48 -8.03 -10.43 -8.04
C SER A 48 -6.99 -9.63 -8.84
N THR A 49 -6.31 -10.28 -9.78
CA THR A 49 -5.30 -9.65 -10.64
C THR A 49 -5.91 -8.49 -11.45
N TRP A 50 -7.08 -8.72 -12.05
CA TRP A 50 -7.79 -7.71 -12.80
C TRP A 50 -8.23 -6.53 -11.91
N LEU A 51 -8.80 -6.79 -10.73
CA LEU A 51 -9.22 -5.75 -9.80
C LEU A 51 -8.04 -4.91 -9.29
N PHE A 52 -6.92 -5.56 -8.94
CA PHE A 52 -5.73 -4.84 -8.47
C PHE A 52 -5.02 -4.08 -9.58
N ARG A 53 -5.15 -4.49 -10.85
CA ARG A 53 -4.72 -3.67 -11.99
C ARG A 53 -5.52 -2.36 -12.05
N ILE A 54 -6.84 -2.41 -11.89
CA ILE A 54 -7.70 -1.21 -11.80
C ILE A 54 -7.25 -0.34 -10.61
N THR A 55 -7.06 -0.94 -9.43
CA THR A 55 -6.63 -0.24 -8.22
C THR A 55 -5.32 0.53 -8.45
N MET A 56 -4.31 -0.15 -9.00
CA MET A 56 -3.01 0.49 -9.24
C MET A 56 -3.08 1.64 -10.23
N ASN A 57 -3.90 1.53 -11.29
CA ASN A 57 -4.07 2.61 -12.25
C ASN A 57 -4.71 3.84 -11.61
N ILE A 58 -5.77 3.67 -10.81
CA ILE A 58 -6.43 4.78 -10.11
C ILE A 58 -5.47 5.43 -9.11
N CYS A 59 -4.71 4.63 -8.33
CA CYS A 59 -3.72 5.17 -7.40
C CYS A 59 -2.64 6.01 -8.10
N VAL A 60 -2.16 5.57 -9.27
CA VAL A 60 -1.18 6.30 -10.06
C VAL A 60 -1.77 7.61 -10.59
N ASP A 61 -2.99 7.56 -11.13
CA ASP A 61 -3.67 8.75 -11.63
C ASP A 61 -3.88 9.77 -10.50
N HIS A 62 -4.32 9.32 -9.31
CA HIS A 62 -4.48 10.17 -8.13
C HIS A 62 -3.14 10.80 -7.69
N ALA A 63 -2.06 10.03 -7.63
CA ALA A 63 -0.75 10.54 -7.27
C ALA A 63 -0.24 11.60 -8.26
N ARG A 64 -0.47 11.41 -9.56
CA ARG A 64 -0.13 12.40 -10.60
C ARG A 64 -0.94 13.68 -10.44
N HIS A 65 -2.25 13.57 -10.21
CA HIS A 65 -3.10 14.74 -9.98
C HIS A 65 -2.64 15.54 -8.77
N ARG A 66 -2.30 14.87 -7.66
CA ARG A 66 -1.79 15.52 -6.45
C ARG A 66 -0.46 16.27 -6.69
N GLN A 67 0.41 15.74 -7.52
CA GLN A 67 1.69 16.40 -7.88
C GLN A 67 1.50 17.62 -8.79
N THR A 68 0.44 17.67 -9.59
CA THR A 68 0.18 18.77 -10.52
C THR A 68 -0.68 19.89 -9.92
N GLN A 69 -1.38 19.64 -8.82
CA GLN A 69 -2.08 20.72 -8.10
C GLN A 69 -1.07 21.50 -7.25
N PRO A 70 -1.01 22.85 -7.35
CA PRO A 70 -0.26 23.64 -6.41
C PRO A 70 -0.78 23.33 -5.00
N GLN A 71 0.12 23.05 -4.06
CA GLN A 71 -0.24 22.89 -2.65
C GLN A 71 -0.89 24.20 -2.17
N THR A 72 -2.19 24.34 -2.34
CA THR A 72 -2.96 25.21 -1.48
C THR A 72 -2.83 24.61 -0.08
N MET A 73 -2.10 25.32 0.78
CA MET A 73 -2.01 25.00 2.19
C MET A 73 -3.42 24.69 2.69
N ALA A 74 -3.68 23.41 2.94
CA ALA A 74 -4.85 23.04 3.70
C ALA A 74 -4.64 23.59 5.10
N LEU A 75 -5.29 24.73 5.39
CA LEU A 75 -5.57 25.18 6.74
C LEU A 75 -6.24 23.99 7.43
N THR A 76 -5.58 23.45 8.42
CA THR A 76 -6.14 22.51 9.37
C THR A 76 -7.33 23.17 10.04
N ASN A 77 -8.53 22.90 9.55
CA ASN A 77 -9.72 23.07 10.34
C ASN A 77 -9.91 21.78 11.13
N ASP A 78 -9.45 21.82 12.38
CA ASP A 78 -9.94 20.95 13.44
C ASP A 78 -11.41 21.34 13.69
N GLU A 79 -12.31 20.77 12.95
CA GLU A 79 -13.72 20.70 13.30
C GLU A 79 -14.09 19.23 13.37
N ASP A 80 -14.31 18.80 14.62
CA ASP A 80 -14.90 17.51 15.00
C ASP A 80 -16.27 17.33 14.31
N GLU A 81 -16.31 16.76 13.11
CA GLU A 81 -17.53 16.19 12.58
C GLU A 81 -17.60 14.72 12.99
N GLU A 82 -18.50 14.46 13.93
CA GLU A 82 -18.95 13.12 14.32
C GLU A 82 -19.40 12.33 13.08
N ARG A 83 -18.53 11.45 12.58
CA ARG A 83 -18.92 10.45 11.57
C ARG A 83 -19.58 9.27 12.23
N PRO A 84 -20.63 8.66 11.64
CA PRO A 84 -21.26 7.48 12.19
C PRO A 84 -20.25 6.35 12.28
N ILE A 85 -19.90 6.00 13.49
CA ILE A 85 -19.04 4.87 13.84
C ILE A 85 -19.80 3.60 13.47
N HIS A 86 -19.37 2.90 12.42
CA HIS A 86 -19.69 1.50 12.27
C HIS A 86 -18.98 0.75 13.41
N ASP A 87 -19.78 0.23 14.32
CA ASP A 87 -19.44 -0.45 15.56
C ASP A 87 -18.76 -1.80 15.28
N THR A 88 -17.50 -1.75 14.87
CA THR A 88 -16.56 -2.87 14.89
C THR A 88 -15.24 -2.32 15.40
N ALA A 89 -14.79 -2.82 16.55
CA ALA A 89 -13.48 -2.46 17.10
C ALA A 89 -12.42 -2.61 15.99
N PRO A 90 -11.59 -1.57 15.75
CA PRO A 90 -10.61 -1.60 14.68
C PRO A 90 -9.64 -2.76 14.90
N THR A 91 -9.35 -3.50 13.84
CA THR A 91 -8.38 -4.58 13.88
C THR A 91 -6.97 -4.02 14.15
N PRO A 92 -6.01 -4.83 14.67
CA PRO A 92 -4.63 -4.38 14.85
C PRO A 92 -4.00 -3.79 13.59
N GLU A 93 -4.43 -4.23 12.40
CA GLU A 93 -4.01 -3.71 11.09
C GLU A 93 -4.60 -2.32 10.82
N GLU A 94 -5.86 -2.09 11.17
CA GLU A 94 -6.52 -0.77 11.05
C GLU A 94 -5.92 0.26 12.04
N HIS A 95 -5.49 -0.20 13.22
CA HIS A 95 -4.76 0.64 14.16
C HIS A 95 -3.38 1.05 13.63
N LEU A 96 -2.68 0.14 12.94
CA LEU A 96 -1.39 0.44 12.31
C LEU A 96 -1.55 1.40 11.12
N ASP A 97 -2.63 1.26 10.35
CA ASP A 97 -2.93 2.09 9.19
C ASP A 97 -3.24 3.56 9.56
N ASN A 98 -3.87 3.79 10.71
CA ASN A 98 -4.16 5.13 11.24
C ASN A 98 -3.06 5.66 12.18
N SER A 99 -2.01 4.88 12.44
CA SER A 99 -0.91 5.26 13.32
C SER A 99 0.05 6.25 12.65
N GLU A 100 0.86 6.93 13.47
CA GLU A 100 1.96 7.76 13.00
C GLU A 100 2.91 6.98 12.08
N LEU A 101 3.18 5.70 12.41
CA LEU A 101 3.98 4.80 11.58
C LEU A 101 3.35 4.56 10.20
N GLY A 102 2.02 4.44 10.13
CA GLY A 102 1.30 4.29 8.86
C GLY A 102 1.47 5.51 7.97
N ARG A 103 1.33 6.72 8.52
CA ARG A 103 1.56 7.98 7.82
C ARG A 103 3.01 8.16 7.36
N GLU A 104 3.96 7.83 8.21
CA GLU A 104 5.38 7.84 7.88
C GLU A 104 5.73 6.89 6.73
N LEU A 105 5.15 5.68 6.74
CA LEU A 105 5.35 4.72 5.66
C LEU A 105 4.74 5.23 4.34
N ALA A 106 3.55 5.83 4.36
CA ALA A 106 2.94 6.44 3.18
C ALA A 106 3.83 7.56 2.63
N ALA A 107 4.31 8.46 3.50
CA ALA A 107 5.21 9.53 3.11
C ALA A 107 6.55 9.00 2.56
N ALA A 108 7.09 7.91 3.12
CA ALA A 108 8.29 7.27 2.59
C ALA A 108 8.06 6.59 1.22
N LEU A 109 6.87 6.05 1.00
CA LEU A 109 6.46 5.50 -0.31
C LEU A 109 6.32 6.58 -1.37
N ASP A 110 6.02 7.82 -1.00
CA ASP A 110 5.98 8.95 -1.93
C ASP A 110 7.36 9.40 -2.42
N GLU A 111 8.42 9.15 -1.63
CA GLU A 111 9.79 9.50 -1.98
C GLU A 111 10.48 8.45 -2.87
N VAL A 112 9.96 7.24 -2.99
CA VAL A 112 10.50 6.24 -3.92
C VAL A 112 9.87 6.38 -5.31
N SER A 113 10.55 5.83 -6.34
CA SER A 113 10.00 5.87 -7.70
C SER A 113 8.63 5.16 -7.78
N GLU A 114 7.79 5.59 -8.72
CA GLU A 114 6.46 4.99 -8.97
C GLU A 114 6.55 3.47 -9.17
N GLU A 115 7.56 2.99 -9.92
CA GLU A 115 7.77 1.55 -10.14
C GLU A 115 8.06 0.80 -8.84
N HIS A 116 8.87 1.39 -7.95
CA HIS A 116 9.19 0.80 -6.65
C HIS A 116 7.99 0.81 -5.72
N ARG A 117 7.22 1.90 -5.70
CA ARG A 117 5.98 2.01 -4.92
C ARG A 117 4.98 0.94 -5.32
N ARG A 118 4.67 0.83 -6.62
CA ARG A 118 3.70 -0.13 -7.14
C ARG A 118 4.03 -1.57 -6.73
N ILE A 119 5.28 -1.99 -6.87
CA ILE A 119 5.66 -3.37 -6.58
C ILE A 119 5.64 -3.70 -5.08
N VAL A 120 5.99 -2.73 -4.22
CA VAL A 120 5.89 -2.88 -2.76
C VAL A 120 4.42 -2.97 -2.34
N LEU A 121 3.55 -2.11 -2.85
CA LEU A 121 2.11 -2.13 -2.55
C LEU A 121 1.47 -3.47 -2.95
N LEU A 122 1.79 -3.99 -4.12
CA LEU A 122 1.26 -5.27 -4.58
C LEU A 122 1.80 -6.45 -3.76
N ARG A 123 3.08 -6.46 -3.40
CA ARG A 123 3.68 -7.59 -2.68
C ARG A 123 3.49 -7.50 -1.17
N ASP A 124 3.90 -6.39 -0.57
CA ASP A 124 4.07 -6.29 0.88
C ASP A 124 2.78 -5.83 1.59
N VAL A 125 1.91 -5.07 0.89
CA VAL A 125 0.61 -4.64 1.42
C VAL A 125 -0.50 -5.62 1.02
N SER A 126 -0.57 -6.03 -0.25
CA SER A 126 -1.68 -6.87 -0.73
C SER A 126 -1.37 -8.37 -0.70
N GLY A 127 -0.12 -8.78 -0.46
CA GLY A 127 0.28 -10.18 -0.36
C GLY A 127 0.23 -10.96 -1.69
N MET A 128 0.26 -10.28 -2.84
CA MET A 128 0.16 -10.94 -4.15
C MET A 128 1.39 -11.79 -4.47
N SER A 129 1.18 -12.87 -5.22
CA SER A 129 2.26 -13.72 -5.72
C SER A 129 3.09 -12.99 -6.79
N TYR A 130 4.29 -13.48 -7.06
CA TYR A 130 5.14 -12.91 -8.12
C TYR A 130 4.50 -13.05 -9.50
N THR A 131 3.79 -14.16 -9.75
CA THR A 131 3.05 -14.39 -10.99
C THR A 131 1.95 -13.34 -11.19
N GLU A 132 1.09 -13.13 -10.18
CA GLU A 132 0.04 -12.10 -10.23
C GLU A 132 0.62 -10.69 -10.43
N ILE A 133 1.73 -10.36 -9.76
CA ILE A 133 2.40 -9.06 -9.92
C ILE A 133 2.97 -8.92 -11.33
N ALA A 134 3.57 -9.98 -11.88
CA ALA A 134 4.10 -10.01 -13.25
C ALA A 134 3.00 -9.70 -14.27
N GLU A 135 1.81 -10.31 -14.10
CA GLU A 135 0.62 -10.05 -14.93
C GLU A 135 0.10 -8.62 -14.79
N ILE A 136 0.03 -8.07 -13.55
CA ILE A 136 -0.45 -6.69 -13.31
C ILE A 136 0.48 -5.65 -13.93
N LEU A 137 1.79 -5.85 -13.75
CA LEU A 137 2.80 -4.88 -14.19
C LEU A 137 3.32 -5.14 -15.60
N GLU A 138 2.88 -6.24 -16.24
CA GLU A 138 3.29 -6.66 -17.60
C GLU A 138 4.81 -6.83 -17.72
N ILE A 139 5.43 -7.48 -16.73
CA ILE A 139 6.86 -7.77 -16.66
C ILE A 139 7.10 -9.23 -16.31
N SER A 140 8.34 -9.74 -16.52
CA SER A 140 8.68 -11.10 -16.12
C SER A 140 8.77 -11.27 -14.60
N GLU A 141 8.51 -12.48 -14.08
CA GLU A 141 8.70 -12.78 -12.64
C GLU A 141 10.14 -12.51 -12.15
N GLY A 142 11.14 -12.77 -13.00
CA GLY A 142 12.52 -12.43 -12.70
C GLY A 142 12.72 -10.93 -12.48
N THR A 143 12.03 -10.10 -13.31
CA THR A 143 12.00 -8.65 -13.15
C THR A 143 11.27 -8.25 -11.87
N VAL A 144 10.16 -8.92 -11.52
CA VAL A 144 9.45 -8.70 -10.25
C VAL A 144 10.41 -8.89 -9.07
N LYS A 145 11.10 -10.03 -9.00
CA LYS A 145 12.05 -10.36 -7.91
C LYS A 145 13.13 -9.30 -7.77
N SER A 146 13.80 -8.94 -8.87
CA SER A 146 14.90 -7.98 -8.86
C SER A 146 14.45 -6.56 -8.56
N ARG A 147 13.29 -6.15 -9.08
CA ARG A 147 12.70 -4.83 -8.83
C ARG A 147 12.23 -4.71 -7.38
N LEU A 148 11.59 -5.73 -6.82
CA LEU A 148 11.16 -5.75 -5.42
C LEU A 148 12.34 -5.63 -4.45
N ALA A 149 13.45 -6.36 -4.71
CA ALA A 149 14.66 -6.24 -3.90
C ALA A 149 15.21 -4.80 -3.91
N ARG A 150 15.30 -4.17 -5.07
CA ARG A 150 15.74 -2.77 -5.21
C ARG A 150 14.77 -1.79 -4.55
N ALA A 151 13.47 -2.02 -4.70
CA ALA A 151 12.43 -1.19 -4.10
C ALA A 151 12.52 -1.19 -2.57
N ARG A 152 12.70 -2.35 -1.95
CA ARG A 152 12.87 -2.46 -0.49
C ARG A 152 14.15 -1.75 0.01
N ILE A 153 15.24 -1.83 -0.75
CA ILE A 153 16.48 -1.09 -0.43
C ILE A 153 16.24 0.42 -0.52
N ALA A 154 15.55 0.88 -1.57
CA ALA A 154 15.24 2.29 -1.74
C ALA A 154 14.34 2.81 -0.60
N LEU A 155 13.26 2.08 -0.29
CA LEU A 155 12.35 2.42 0.80
C LEU A 155 13.07 2.46 2.16
N ARG A 156 13.93 1.46 2.43
CA ARG A 156 14.74 1.47 3.66
C ARG A 156 15.61 2.70 3.78
N LYS A 157 16.26 3.13 2.68
CA LYS A 157 17.09 4.35 2.68
C LYS A 157 16.27 5.60 3.01
N VAL A 158 15.08 5.71 2.46
CA VAL A 158 14.16 6.83 2.75
C VAL A 158 13.76 6.81 4.22
N LEU A 159 13.30 5.67 4.75
CA LEU A 159 12.90 5.53 6.15
C LEU A 159 14.04 5.88 7.13
N LEU A 160 15.27 5.44 6.85
CA LEU A 160 16.43 5.79 7.66
C LEU A 160 16.74 7.29 7.62
N LYS A 161 16.62 7.93 6.46
CA LYS A 161 16.83 9.38 6.29
C LYS A 161 15.78 10.20 7.04
N ARG A 162 14.56 9.73 7.13
CA ARG A 162 13.46 10.37 7.87
C ARG A 162 13.57 10.21 9.40
N GLY A 163 14.58 9.49 9.89
CA GLY A 163 14.78 9.28 11.32
C GLY A 163 13.89 8.21 11.94
N ASN A 164 13.08 7.53 11.14
CA ASN A 164 12.26 6.41 11.58
C ASN A 164 13.10 5.14 11.63
N ILE A 165 13.90 5.03 12.69
CA ILE A 165 14.72 3.84 12.96
C ILE A 165 13.77 2.77 13.50
N LEU A 166 13.45 1.79 12.67
CA LEU A 166 12.95 0.52 13.20
C LEU A 166 13.99 0.04 14.24
N PRO A 167 13.58 -0.30 15.46
CA PRO A 167 14.52 -0.83 16.44
C PRO A 167 15.29 -1.98 15.79
N PRO A 168 16.62 -2.08 16.01
CA PRO A 168 17.39 -3.17 15.45
C PRO A 168 16.73 -4.48 15.85
N ALA A 169 16.44 -5.34 14.88
CA ALA A 169 15.95 -6.68 15.15
C ALA A 169 16.86 -7.28 16.22
N SER A 170 16.27 -7.59 17.37
CA SER A 170 16.99 -8.17 18.52
C SER A 170 17.76 -9.38 18.00
N SER A 171 19.07 -9.24 17.89
CA SER A 171 19.96 -10.37 17.64
C SER A 171 19.80 -11.31 18.83
N HIS A 172 19.09 -12.42 18.64
CA HIS A 172 19.18 -13.53 19.55
C HIS A 172 20.63 -13.97 19.61
N GLN A 173 21.34 -13.49 20.64
CA GLN A 173 22.60 -14.10 21.06
C GLN A 173 22.28 -15.53 21.50
N VAL A 174 22.58 -16.47 20.62
CA VAL A 174 22.76 -17.86 21.03
C VAL A 174 23.96 -17.88 21.97
N LYS A 175 23.70 -17.84 23.28
CA LYS A 175 24.72 -18.19 24.29
C LYS A 175 25.12 -19.64 24.06
N GLY A 176 26.28 -19.84 23.47
CA GLY A 176 26.96 -21.11 23.50
C GLY A 176 27.23 -21.49 24.93
N GLY A 177 26.50 -22.48 25.42
CA GLY A 177 26.83 -23.19 26.69
C GLY A 177 28.10 -23.99 26.49
N GLY A 178 29.21 -23.52 27.07
CA GLY A 178 30.40 -24.33 27.22
C GLY A 178 30.11 -25.46 28.21
N THR A 179 30.32 -26.67 27.77
CA THR A 179 30.49 -27.84 28.63
C THR A 179 31.93 -27.92 29.09
N HIS A 180 32.13 -27.81 30.39
CA HIS A 180 33.30 -28.35 31.07
C HIS A 180 32.90 -29.61 31.82
N GLU A 181 33.73 -30.64 31.60
CA GLU A 181 33.89 -31.90 32.35
C GLU A 181 32.75 -32.94 32.30
#